data_40026a8d4b60bdbf2fbd029935500c84
#
_entry.id   40026a8d4b60bdbf2fbd029935500c84
#
_cell.length_a   1.000
_cell.length_b   1.000
_cell.length_c   1.000
_cell.angle_alpha   90.00
_cell.angle_beta   90.00
_cell.angle_gamma   90.00
#
_symmetry.space_group_name_H-M   'P 1'
#
loop_
_entity.id
_entity.type
_entity.pdbx_description
1 polymer ?
#
loop_
_entity_poly.entity_id
_entity_poly.type
_entity_poly.pdbx_seq_one_letter_code
_entity_poly.pdbx_strand_id
1 'polypeptide(L)'
;ERDPNAVLLPRAGIVHRLDKDTSGLMVIARTRQVMDALVQKIAAREVSRLYLALGLRAWAGPKERDVSESIGRDARNRLRMAVVASDNQNGKTAKTSIKLLQNCEQGCLVLCRLHTGRTHQIRVHMAHIGHPLVADSVYGGAQAAGMVRQALHAEQLAFEHPVTGELLHFVASLPQDFKLALTNWELSYNGVSAKQAFSH
;
A
#
# COMPACT_ATOMS: atom_id res chain seq x y z
N GLU A 1 -17.31 -14.26 -13.81
CA GLU A 1 -17.06 -14.69 -15.19
C GLU A 1 -15.58 -14.46 -15.50
N ARG A 2 -14.85 -15.47 -15.97
CA ARG A 2 -13.43 -15.32 -16.31
C ARG A 2 -13.30 -14.76 -17.71
N ASP A 3 -12.54 -13.68 -17.90
CA ASP A 3 -12.20 -13.16 -19.22
C ASP A 3 -11.27 -14.13 -19.94
N PRO A 4 -11.72 -14.81 -21.01
CA PRO A 4 -10.92 -15.82 -21.72
C PRO A 4 -9.65 -15.23 -22.34
N ASN A 5 -9.63 -13.93 -22.66
CA ASN A 5 -8.45 -13.27 -23.24
C ASN A 5 -7.39 -12.98 -22.17
N ALA A 6 -7.81 -12.61 -20.97
CA ALA A 6 -6.88 -12.33 -19.87
C ALA A 6 -6.14 -13.60 -19.40
N VAL A 7 -6.77 -14.78 -19.48
CA VAL A 7 -6.15 -16.06 -19.09
C VAL A 7 -4.93 -16.40 -19.96
N LEU A 8 -4.89 -15.96 -21.20
CA LEU A 8 -3.78 -16.18 -22.13
C LEU A 8 -2.59 -15.25 -21.89
N LEU A 9 -2.76 -14.21 -21.05
CA LEU A 9 -1.70 -13.27 -20.74
C LEU A 9 -0.78 -13.81 -19.63
N PRO A 10 0.52 -13.44 -19.62
CA PRO A 10 1.39 -13.71 -18.50
C PRO A 10 0.73 -13.26 -17.18
N ARG A 11 0.70 -14.13 -16.18
CA ARG A 11 0.04 -13.89 -14.88
C ARG A 11 -1.43 -13.47 -15.02
N ALA A 12 -2.14 -13.92 -16.05
CA ALA A 12 -3.53 -13.53 -16.32
C ALA A 12 -3.75 -12.00 -16.34
N GLY A 13 -2.79 -11.23 -16.88
CA GLY A 13 -2.87 -9.78 -17.00
C GLY A 13 -2.55 -8.99 -15.72
N ILE A 14 -2.10 -9.65 -14.66
CA ILE A 14 -1.71 -8.99 -13.40
C ILE A 14 -0.41 -8.20 -13.59
N VAL A 15 -0.47 -6.88 -13.44
CA VAL A 15 0.67 -5.94 -13.62
C VAL A 15 1.30 -5.48 -12.30
N HIS A 16 0.58 -5.62 -11.18
CA HIS A 16 1.09 -5.41 -9.82
C HIS A 16 0.42 -6.37 -8.85
N ARG A 17 0.74 -6.27 -7.58
CA ARG A 17 0.21 -7.18 -6.57
C ARG A 17 -0.37 -6.43 -5.37
N LEU A 18 -1.33 -7.07 -4.70
CA LEU A 18 -1.66 -6.84 -3.31
C LEU A 18 -1.10 -8.01 -2.48
N ASP A 19 -0.74 -7.74 -1.23
CA ASP A 19 -0.38 -8.80 -0.30
C ASP A 19 -1.63 -9.61 0.07
N LYS A 20 -1.44 -10.87 0.42
CA LYS A 20 -2.54 -11.67 1.00
C LYS A 20 -3.16 -10.89 2.15
N ASP A 21 -4.48 -10.86 2.21
CA ASP A 21 -5.28 -10.18 3.22
C ASP A 21 -5.26 -8.62 3.16
N THR A 22 -4.56 -8.01 2.19
CA THR A 22 -4.73 -6.59 1.88
C THR A 22 -5.97 -6.40 1.00
N SER A 23 -6.89 -5.54 1.42
CA SER A 23 -8.10 -5.19 0.68
C SER A 23 -7.90 -4.03 -0.28
N GLY A 24 -8.85 -3.81 -1.19
CA GLY A 24 -8.90 -2.63 -2.06
C GLY A 24 -8.59 -2.91 -3.53
N LEU A 25 -8.13 -1.88 -4.22
CA LEU A 25 -8.02 -1.82 -5.68
C LEU A 25 -6.77 -2.52 -6.22
N MET A 26 -6.98 -3.26 -7.32
CA MET A 26 -5.92 -3.81 -8.15
C MET A 26 -6.32 -3.66 -9.63
N VAL A 27 -5.40 -3.20 -10.49
CA VAL A 27 -5.62 -3.16 -11.94
C VAL A 27 -5.11 -4.44 -12.62
N ILE A 28 -5.92 -4.96 -13.55
CA ILE A 28 -5.61 -6.13 -14.36
C ILE A 28 -5.78 -5.75 -15.83
N ALA A 29 -4.80 -6.05 -16.65
CA ALA A 29 -4.86 -5.83 -18.09
C ALA A 29 -5.65 -6.96 -18.78
N ARG A 30 -6.44 -6.61 -19.81
CA ARG A 30 -7.21 -7.57 -20.62
C ARG A 30 -6.55 -7.91 -21.96
N THR A 31 -5.57 -7.11 -22.39
CA THR A 31 -4.82 -7.32 -23.63
C THR A 31 -3.31 -7.21 -23.38
N ARG A 32 -2.50 -7.80 -24.23
CA ARG A 32 -1.05 -7.75 -24.13
C ARG A 32 -0.52 -6.31 -24.24
N GLN A 33 -1.04 -5.53 -25.18
CA GLN A 33 -0.65 -4.15 -25.38
C GLN A 33 -0.88 -3.31 -24.12
N VAL A 34 -2.07 -3.42 -23.51
CA VAL A 34 -2.40 -2.69 -22.26
C VAL A 34 -1.54 -3.19 -21.11
N MET A 35 -1.26 -4.50 -21.03
CA MET A 35 -0.40 -5.06 -20.00
C MET A 35 1.02 -4.46 -20.05
N ASP A 36 1.64 -4.46 -21.23
CA ASP A 36 3.00 -3.95 -21.41
C ASP A 36 3.06 -2.44 -21.11
N ALA A 37 2.07 -1.67 -21.55
CA ALA A 37 1.98 -0.23 -21.27
C ALA A 37 1.76 0.07 -19.77
N LEU A 38 0.89 -0.67 -19.08
CA LEU A 38 0.71 -0.49 -17.63
C LEU A 38 1.96 -0.87 -16.84
N VAL A 39 2.69 -1.92 -17.23
CA VAL A 39 3.97 -2.28 -16.63
C VAL A 39 4.99 -1.13 -16.78
N GLN A 40 5.06 -0.50 -17.95
CA GLN A 40 5.92 0.66 -18.19
C GLN A 40 5.50 1.87 -17.33
N LYS A 41 4.19 2.20 -17.29
CA LYS A 41 3.66 3.29 -16.45
C LYS A 41 3.95 3.06 -14.95
N ILE A 42 3.83 1.83 -14.46
CA ILE A 42 4.17 1.48 -13.08
C ILE A 42 5.67 1.66 -12.82
N ALA A 43 6.53 1.25 -13.76
CA ALA A 43 7.98 1.41 -13.67
C ALA A 43 8.39 2.89 -13.71
N ALA A 44 7.72 3.71 -14.53
CA ALA A 44 7.89 5.16 -14.64
C ALA A 44 7.28 5.93 -13.45
N ARG A 45 6.57 5.26 -12.52
CA ARG A 45 5.88 5.87 -11.37
C ARG A 45 4.70 6.78 -11.76
N GLU A 46 4.10 6.55 -12.91
CA GLU A 46 2.95 7.28 -13.44
C GLU A 46 1.61 6.72 -12.94
N VAL A 47 1.62 5.65 -12.16
CA VAL A 47 0.43 5.08 -11.51
C VAL A 47 0.40 5.50 -10.05
N SER A 48 -0.54 6.35 -9.68
CA SER A 48 -0.78 6.74 -8.30
C SER A 48 -1.48 5.61 -7.53
N ARG A 49 -0.92 5.22 -6.40
CA ARG A 49 -1.44 4.17 -5.51
C ARG A 49 -1.44 4.68 -4.09
N LEU A 50 -2.64 4.91 -3.55
CA LEU A 50 -2.83 5.38 -2.19
C LEU A 50 -3.45 4.27 -1.34
N TYR A 51 -2.91 4.10 -0.15
CA TYR A 51 -3.34 3.10 0.82
C TYR A 51 -3.68 3.77 2.13
N LEU A 52 -4.76 3.33 2.77
CA LEU A 52 -5.02 3.62 4.17
C LEU A 52 -4.45 2.51 5.04
N ALA A 53 -3.85 2.89 6.16
CA ALA A 53 -3.30 1.96 7.12
C ALA A 53 -3.56 2.43 8.56
N LEU A 54 -3.82 1.47 9.47
CA LEU A 54 -3.78 1.69 10.91
C LEU A 54 -2.46 1.16 11.45
N GLY A 55 -1.66 2.04 12.03
CA GLY A 55 -0.42 1.71 12.73
C GLY A 55 -0.62 1.67 14.24
N LEU A 56 0.07 0.75 14.91
CA LEU A 56 0.13 0.72 16.37
C LEU A 56 0.99 1.87 16.90
N ARG A 57 0.70 2.32 18.10
CA ARG A 57 1.32 3.43 18.83
C ARG A 57 0.96 4.80 18.26
N ALA A 58 0.75 5.77 19.14
CA ALA A 58 0.53 7.15 18.74
C ALA A 58 1.69 7.65 17.87
N TRP A 59 1.35 8.34 16.79
CA TRP A 59 2.35 8.91 15.89
C TRP A 59 3.08 10.06 16.56
N ALA A 60 4.40 10.02 16.55
CA ALA A 60 5.26 11.09 17.01
C ALA A 60 6.12 11.61 15.85
N GLY A 61 6.23 12.94 15.72
CA GLY A 61 7.01 13.58 14.67
C GLY A 61 6.17 14.28 13.60
N PRO A 62 6.75 14.61 12.44
CA PRO A 62 6.09 15.40 11.40
C PRO A 62 4.88 14.66 10.82
N LYS A 63 3.84 15.42 10.43
CA LYS A 63 2.63 14.87 9.83
C LYS A 63 2.87 14.16 8.49
N GLU A 64 3.90 14.56 7.76
CA GLU A 64 4.32 13.92 6.50
C GLU A 64 5.76 13.42 6.64
N ARG A 65 6.00 12.18 6.20
CA ARG A 65 7.31 11.54 6.27
C ARG A 65 7.55 10.67 5.04
N ASP A 66 8.68 10.85 4.39
CA ASP A 66 9.18 9.94 3.38
C ASP A 66 10.06 8.86 4.02
N VAL A 67 9.81 7.61 3.67
CA VAL A 67 10.65 6.46 4.03
C VAL A 67 11.28 5.94 2.75
N SER A 68 12.60 6.12 2.61
CA SER A 68 13.38 5.76 1.42
C SER A 68 14.42 4.70 1.76
N GLU A 69 13.94 3.57 2.29
CA GLU A 69 14.77 2.48 2.77
C GLU A 69 14.72 1.28 1.82
N SER A 70 15.89 0.72 1.48
CA SER A 70 15.96 -0.47 0.64
C SER A 70 15.33 -1.68 1.33
N ILE A 71 14.59 -2.49 0.55
CA ILE A 71 13.91 -3.69 1.05
C ILE A 71 14.54 -4.92 0.40
N GLY A 72 14.93 -5.87 1.23
CA GLY A 72 15.45 -7.18 0.85
C GLY A 72 14.83 -8.32 1.65
N ARG A 73 15.28 -9.55 1.40
CA ARG A 73 14.92 -10.69 2.24
C ARG A 73 15.53 -10.53 3.63
N ASP A 74 14.76 -10.82 4.68
CA ASP A 74 15.27 -10.84 6.04
C ASP A 74 16.33 -11.96 6.19
N ALA A 75 17.51 -11.62 6.68
CA ALA A 75 18.61 -12.58 6.86
C ALA A 75 18.28 -13.67 7.89
N ARG A 76 17.43 -13.34 8.88
CA ARG A 76 17.04 -14.26 9.97
C ARG A 76 15.78 -15.07 9.64
N ASN A 77 14.91 -14.55 8.76
CA ASN A 77 13.67 -15.21 8.36
C ASN A 77 13.36 -14.96 6.88
N ARG A 78 13.71 -15.93 6.04
CA ARG A 78 13.52 -15.85 4.58
C ARG A 78 12.07 -15.75 4.11
N LEU A 79 11.09 -15.97 4.99
CA LEU A 79 9.65 -15.85 4.65
C LEU A 79 9.18 -14.40 4.70
N ARG A 80 9.96 -13.49 5.28
CA ARG A 80 9.62 -12.06 5.37
C ARG A 80 10.63 -11.16 4.68
N MET A 81 10.24 -9.92 4.46
CA MET A 81 11.10 -8.84 3.97
C MET A 81 11.61 -8.01 5.15
N ALA A 82 12.68 -7.27 4.95
CA ALA A 82 13.22 -6.34 5.94
C ALA A 82 13.83 -5.11 5.24
N VAL A 83 13.96 -4.01 5.97
CA VAL A 83 14.87 -2.94 5.59
C VAL A 83 16.29 -3.50 5.65
N VAL A 84 17.04 -3.26 4.58
CA VAL A 84 18.44 -3.68 4.45
C VAL A 84 19.30 -2.47 4.11
N ALA A 85 20.59 -2.55 4.41
CA ALA A 85 21.53 -1.49 4.05
C ALA A 85 21.52 -1.23 2.54
N SER A 86 21.76 0.02 2.14
CA SER A 86 21.67 0.45 0.73
C SER A 86 22.71 -0.23 -0.17
N ASP A 87 23.82 -0.68 0.38
CA ASP A 87 24.91 -1.43 -0.27
C ASP A 87 24.63 -2.94 -0.37
N ASN A 88 23.55 -3.42 0.25
CA ASN A 88 23.17 -4.83 0.19
C ASN A 88 22.74 -5.21 -1.25
N GLN A 89 23.50 -6.09 -1.89
CA GLN A 89 23.26 -6.56 -3.28
C GLN A 89 21.86 -7.16 -3.49
N ASN A 90 21.23 -7.68 -2.43
CA ASN A 90 19.87 -8.24 -2.47
C ASN A 90 18.78 -7.21 -2.12
N GLY A 91 19.17 -5.99 -1.74
CA GLY A 91 18.28 -4.87 -1.45
C GLY A 91 17.76 -4.21 -2.73
N LYS A 92 16.48 -3.85 -2.74
CA LYS A 92 15.87 -3.06 -3.82
C LYS A 92 15.38 -1.75 -3.26
N THR A 93 15.78 -0.64 -3.87
CA THR A 93 15.30 0.70 -3.51
C THR A 93 13.79 0.72 -3.38
N ALA A 94 13.30 1.25 -2.29
CA ALA A 94 11.89 1.42 -2.02
C ALA A 94 11.62 2.81 -1.43
N LYS A 95 10.53 3.45 -1.87
CA LYS A 95 10.10 4.75 -1.36
C LYS A 95 8.60 4.75 -1.10
N THR A 96 8.21 5.16 0.12
CA THR A 96 6.82 5.35 0.56
C THR A 96 6.71 6.73 1.21
N SER A 97 5.79 7.57 0.73
CA SER A 97 5.39 8.78 1.46
C SER A 97 4.24 8.44 2.39
N ILE A 98 4.33 8.86 3.64
CA ILE A 98 3.35 8.58 4.69
C ILE A 98 2.85 9.92 5.25
N LYS A 99 1.53 10.07 5.30
CA LYS A 99 0.87 11.24 5.88
C LYS A 99 -0.03 10.81 7.03
N LEU A 100 0.19 11.38 8.20
CA LEU A 100 -0.72 11.24 9.33
C LEU A 100 -2.05 11.91 9.02
N LEU A 101 -3.14 11.17 9.12
CA LEU A 101 -4.50 11.67 9.00
C LEU A 101 -5.09 11.95 10.38
N GLN A 102 -5.01 10.97 11.27
CA GLN A 102 -5.49 11.09 12.65
C GLN A 102 -4.62 10.28 13.61
N ASN A 103 -4.65 10.66 14.87
CA ASN A 103 -3.86 10.06 15.93
C ASN A 103 -4.74 9.79 17.16
N CYS A 104 -4.50 8.67 17.83
CA CYS A 104 -5.08 8.34 19.13
C CYS A 104 -3.99 7.73 20.02
N GLU A 105 -4.29 7.48 21.28
CA GLU A 105 -3.34 6.91 22.24
C GLU A 105 -2.80 5.54 21.79
N GLN A 106 -3.67 4.69 21.24
CA GLN A 106 -3.35 3.33 20.82
C GLN A 106 -2.61 3.25 19.49
N GLY A 107 -2.82 4.25 18.60
CA GLY A 107 -2.28 4.20 17.25
C GLY A 107 -2.58 5.40 16.37
N CYS A 108 -2.36 5.21 15.08
CA CYS A 108 -2.50 6.26 14.08
C CYS A 108 -3.18 5.75 12.80
N LEU A 109 -4.00 6.60 12.20
CA LEU A 109 -4.49 6.44 10.83
C LEU A 109 -3.58 7.22 9.90
N VAL A 110 -3.02 6.54 8.92
CA VAL A 110 -2.11 7.14 7.94
C VAL A 110 -2.54 6.85 6.51
N LEU A 111 -2.23 7.80 5.62
CA LEU A 111 -2.29 7.63 4.18
C LEU A 111 -0.87 7.34 3.67
N CYS A 112 -0.72 6.29 2.87
CA CYS A 112 0.55 5.87 2.29
C CYS A 112 0.51 5.99 0.77
N ARG A 113 1.46 6.73 0.16
CA ARG A 113 1.68 6.76 -1.29
C ARG A 113 2.85 5.86 -1.64
N LEU A 114 2.62 4.89 -2.53
CA LEU A 114 3.67 4.03 -3.06
C LEU A 114 4.34 4.66 -4.29
N HIS A 115 5.63 5.00 -4.18
CA HIS A 115 6.47 5.37 -5.34
C HIS A 115 7.10 4.13 -6.00
N THR A 116 7.31 3.08 -5.23
CA THR A 116 7.77 1.76 -5.67
C THR A 116 6.79 0.70 -5.19
N GLY A 117 6.90 -0.55 -5.65
CA GLY A 117 5.98 -1.63 -5.29
C GLY A 117 6.73 -2.90 -4.86
N ARG A 118 7.57 -2.82 -3.81
CA ARG A 118 8.28 -3.99 -3.29
C ARG A 118 7.35 -4.85 -2.44
N THR A 119 7.65 -6.13 -2.35
CA THR A 119 6.89 -7.06 -1.50
C THR A 119 6.79 -6.53 -0.08
N HIS A 120 5.57 -6.44 0.47
CA HIS A 120 5.24 -5.97 1.81
C HIS A 120 5.73 -4.54 2.14
N GLN A 121 5.94 -3.69 1.13
CA GLN A 121 6.67 -2.43 1.29
C GLN A 121 6.11 -1.53 2.40
N ILE A 122 4.80 -1.23 2.41
CA ILE A 122 4.19 -0.38 3.45
C ILE A 122 4.33 -1.03 4.82
N ARG A 123 4.10 -2.33 4.92
CA ARG A 123 4.19 -3.10 6.16
C ARG A 123 5.59 -3.04 6.78
N VAL A 124 6.61 -3.26 5.95
CA VAL A 124 8.04 -3.17 6.34
C VAL A 124 8.40 -1.74 6.74
N HIS A 125 8.04 -0.74 5.94
CA HIS A 125 8.37 0.65 6.22
C HIS A 125 7.68 1.16 7.49
N MET A 126 6.39 0.85 7.69
CA MET A 126 5.66 1.21 8.91
C MET A 126 6.27 0.56 10.16
N ALA A 127 6.62 -0.72 10.09
CA ALA A 127 7.29 -1.41 11.18
C ALA A 127 8.70 -0.81 11.46
N HIS A 128 9.46 -0.49 10.41
CA HIS A 128 10.79 0.13 10.52
C HIS A 128 10.76 1.47 11.27
N ILE A 129 9.75 2.30 11.01
CA ILE A 129 9.60 3.60 11.68
C ILE A 129 8.90 3.52 13.05
N GLY A 130 8.64 2.30 13.56
CA GLY A 130 8.10 2.08 14.90
C GLY A 130 6.58 1.95 14.99
N HIS A 131 5.86 1.99 13.86
CA HIS A 131 4.40 1.89 13.78
C HIS A 131 3.97 0.64 12.97
N PRO A 132 4.26 -0.61 13.43
CA PRO A 132 3.79 -1.79 12.72
C PRO A 132 2.28 -1.74 12.54
N LEU A 133 1.79 -2.25 11.41
CA LEU A 133 0.35 -2.22 11.14
C LEU A 133 -0.42 -3.08 12.15
N VAL A 134 -1.59 -2.62 12.55
CA VAL A 134 -2.50 -3.38 13.41
C VAL A 134 -2.75 -4.75 12.79
N ALA A 135 -2.67 -5.80 13.59
CA ALA A 135 -2.86 -7.22 13.23
C ALA A 135 -1.88 -7.75 12.16
N ASP A 136 -0.75 -7.08 11.92
CA ASP A 136 0.31 -7.59 11.06
C ASP A 136 1.30 -8.46 11.84
N SER A 137 0.94 -9.71 12.10
CA SER A 137 1.75 -10.64 12.90
C SER A 137 3.15 -10.90 12.33
N VAL A 138 3.35 -10.69 11.02
CA VAL A 138 4.65 -10.90 10.37
C VAL A 138 5.65 -9.80 10.76
N TYR A 139 5.16 -8.58 10.97
CA TYR A 139 5.99 -7.39 11.24
C TYR A 139 5.77 -6.81 12.64
N GLY A 140 5.26 -7.61 13.57
CA GLY A 140 5.15 -7.23 14.98
C GLY A 140 3.88 -6.44 15.32
N GLY A 141 2.89 -6.45 14.44
CA GLY A 141 1.58 -5.85 14.68
C GLY A 141 0.68 -6.76 15.51
N ALA A 142 0.36 -6.37 16.75
CA ALA A 142 -0.63 -7.03 17.57
C ALA A 142 -2.05 -6.81 17.04
N GLN A 143 -2.95 -7.74 17.31
CA GLN A 143 -4.38 -7.56 17.07
C GLN A 143 -4.90 -6.44 17.99
N ALA A 144 -5.61 -5.49 17.42
CA ALA A 144 -6.26 -4.39 18.12
C ALA A 144 -7.45 -3.87 17.28
N ALA A 145 -8.28 -3.05 17.88
CA ALA A 145 -9.42 -2.40 17.23
C ALA A 145 -10.39 -3.38 16.52
N GLY A 146 -10.36 -4.68 16.83
CA GLY A 146 -11.17 -5.72 16.17
C GLY A 146 -10.59 -6.25 14.84
N MET A 147 -9.39 -5.79 14.43
CA MET A 147 -8.71 -6.29 13.23
C MET A 147 -8.05 -7.65 13.48
N VAL A 148 -8.18 -8.58 12.53
CA VAL A 148 -7.57 -9.92 12.55
C VAL A 148 -6.60 -10.15 11.38
N ARG A 149 -6.50 -9.18 10.47
CA ARG A 149 -5.56 -9.13 9.35
C ARG A 149 -4.86 -7.77 9.36
N GLN A 150 -3.71 -7.65 8.65
CA GLN A 150 -3.05 -6.35 8.56
C GLN A 150 -4.04 -5.24 8.16
N ALA A 151 -4.12 -4.19 8.97
CA ALA A 151 -4.96 -3.03 8.72
C ALA A 151 -4.40 -2.19 7.58
N LEU A 152 -4.52 -2.71 6.35
CA LEU A 152 -4.04 -2.12 5.11
C LEU A 152 -5.12 -2.25 4.02
N HIS A 153 -5.40 -1.12 3.34
CA HIS A 153 -6.42 -1.03 2.31
C HIS A 153 -5.92 -0.18 1.13
N ALA A 154 -5.87 -0.75 -0.07
CA ALA A 154 -5.58 -0.03 -1.31
C ALA A 154 -6.79 0.80 -1.71
N GLU A 155 -6.85 2.03 -1.23
CA GLU A 155 -8.04 2.87 -1.33
C GLU A 155 -8.19 3.55 -2.68
N GLN A 156 -7.09 4.14 -3.22
CA GLN A 156 -7.17 4.87 -4.47
C GLN A 156 -6.13 4.38 -5.47
N LEU A 157 -6.56 4.34 -6.72
CA LEU A 157 -5.73 4.00 -7.87
C LEU A 157 -6.03 5.00 -8.99
N ALA A 158 -5.00 5.72 -9.48
CA ALA A 158 -5.17 6.65 -10.59
C ALA A 158 -4.03 6.50 -11.59
N PHE A 159 -4.38 6.52 -12.87
CA PHE A 159 -3.44 6.44 -13.99
C PHE A 159 -4.13 6.92 -15.28
N GLU A 160 -3.33 7.31 -16.25
CA GLU A 160 -3.79 7.59 -17.61
C GLU A 160 -3.98 6.28 -18.37
N HIS A 161 -5.17 6.09 -18.94
CA HIS A 161 -5.50 4.88 -19.71
C HIS A 161 -4.56 4.73 -20.92
N PRO A 162 -3.85 3.59 -21.08
CA PRO A 162 -2.74 3.49 -22.04
C PRO A 162 -3.15 3.60 -23.52
N VAL A 163 -4.44 3.46 -23.84
CA VAL A 163 -4.93 3.51 -25.23
C VAL A 163 -5.68 4.81 -25.49
N THR A 164 -6.55 5.24 -24.56
CA THR A 164 -7.41 6.42 -24.77
C THR A 164 -6.80 7.72 -24.27
N GLY A 165 -5.77 7.67 -23.41
CA GLY A 165 -5.18 8.84 -22.74
C GLY A 165 -6.08 9.45 -21.65
N GLU A 166 -7.23 8.86 -21.37
CA GLU A 166 -8.13 9.32 -20.33
C GLU A 166 -7.55 9.13 -18.93
N LEU A 167 -7.63 10.15 -18.08
CA LEU A 167 -7.23 10.03 -16.69
C LEU A 167 -8.29 9.25 -15.90
N LEU A 168 -7.96 8.05 -15.48
CA LEU A 168 -8.81 7.19 -14.68
C LEU A 168 -8.47 7.35 -13.19
N HIS A 169 -9.52 7.49 -12.36
CA HIS A 169 -9.39 7.54 -10.91
C HIS A 169 -10.45 6.64 -10.28
N PHE A 170 -9.99 5.68 -9.51
CA PHE A 170 -10.82 4.71 -8.81
C PHE A 170 -10.64 4.86 -7.30
N VAL A 171 -11.74 4.72 -6.56
CA VAL A 171 -11.77 4.77 -5.09
C VAL A 171 -12.53 3.53 -4.60
N ALA A 172 -11.92 2.78 -3.69
CA ALA A 172 -12.57 1.65 -3.01
C ALA A 172 -13.15 2.09 -1.67
N SER A 173 -14.38 1.71 -1.40
CA SER A 173 -14.98 1.88 -0.07
C SER A 173 -14.22 1.05 0.97
N LEU A 174 -14.06 1.59 2.18
CA LEU A 174 -13.48 0.85 3.29
C LEU A 174 -14.28 -0.42 3.59
N PRO A 175 -13.61 -1.57 3.79
CA PRO A 175 -14.27 -2.79 4.21
C PRO A 175 -14.77 -2.67 5.65
N GLN A 176 -15.73 -3.52 6.01
CA GLN A 176 -16.45 -3.42 7.28
C GLN A 176 -15.52 -3.55 8.50
N ASP A 177 -14.55 -4.45 8.46
CA ASP A 177 -13.56 -4.63 9.53
C ASP A 177 -12.72 -3.35 9.76
N PHE A 178 -12.34 -2.65 8.70
CA PHE A 178 -11.58 -1.40 8.80
C PHE A 178 -12.45 -0.26 9.35
N LYS A 179 -13.73 -0.17 8.93
CA LYS A 179 -14.69 0.81 9.48
C LYS A 179 -14.89 0.60 10.97
N LEU A 180 -15.09 -0.65 11.40
CA LEU A 180 -15.22 -1.00 12.82
C LEU A 180 -13.95 -0.64 13.61
N ALA A 181 -12.78 -0.88 13.04
CA ALA A 181 -11.52 -0.53 13.68
C ALA A 181 -11.38 0.98 13.88
N LEU A 182 -11.79 1.80 12.91
CA LEU A 182 -11.82 3.26 13.07
C LEU A 182 -12.77 3.66 14.21
N THR A 183 -13.98 3.10 14.24
CA THR A 183 -14.96 3.37 15.30
C THR A 183 -14.42 2.98 16.69
N ASN A 184 -13.80 1.81 16.82
CA ASN A 184 -13.25 1.31 18.08
C ASN A 184 -12.09 2.17 18.61
N TRP A 185 -11.40 2.89 17.74
CA TRP A 185 -10.34 3.83 18.11
C TRP A 185 -10.79 5.30 18.08
N GLU A 186 -12.09 5.56 17.94
CA GLU A 186 -12.66 6.91 17.85
C GLU A 186 -12.03 7.75 16.72
N LEU A 187 -11.58 7.09 15.67
CA LEU A 187 -11.05 7.73 14.47
C LEU A 187 -12.15 7.87 13.41
N SER A 188 -12.05 8.89 12.57
CA SER A 188 -12.97 9.11 11.46
C SER A 188 -12.22 9.25 10.14
N TYR A 189 -12.86 8.85 9.04
CA TYR A 189 -12.31 9.01 7.71
C TYR A 189 -13.42 9.28 6.68
N ASN A 190 -13.37 10.44 6.04
CA ASN A 190 -14.37 10.91 5.07
C ASN A 190 -13.83 10.96 3.63
N GLY A 191 -12.70 10.26 3.37
CA GLY A 191 -12.01 10.32 2.09
C GLY A 191 -10.99 11.47 2.02
N VAL A 192 -9.96 11.29 1.21
CA VAL A 192 -8.98 12.34 0.88
C VAL A 192 -8.95 12.47 -0.63
N SER A 193 -9.18 13.68 -1.17
CA SER A 193 -9.03 13.88 -2.60
C SER A 193 -7.56 13.68 -3.02
N ALA A 194 -7.32 13.19 -4.23
CA ALA A 194 -5.98 12.97 -4.74
C ALA A 194 -5.09 14.24 -4.69
N LYS A 195 -5.71 15.44 -4.81
CA LYS A 195 -5.03 16.74 -4.70
C LYS A 195 -4.65 17.10 -3.26
N GLN A 196 -5.38 16.60 -2.26
CA GLN A 196 -5.13 16.87 -0.83
C GLN A 196 -4.26 15.80 -0.17
N ALA A 197 -4.00 14.71 -0.89
CA ALA A 197 -3.34 13.54 -0.32
C ALA A 197 -1.93 13.84 0.20
N PHE A 198 -1.13 14.61 -0.54
CA PHE A 198 0.22 15.02 -0.14
C PHE A 198 0.51 16.43 -0.63
N SER A 199 1.16 17.24 0.21
CA SER A 199 1.72 18.54 -0.20
C SER A 199 2.82 18.29 -1.25
N HIS A 200 2.85 19.10 -2.28
CA HIS A 200 3.86 19.04 -3.34
C HIS A 200 5.12 19.78 -2.91
#